data_955afa3d52905ee0f22769f1b86c95cf
#
_entry.id   955afa3d52905ee0f22769f1b86c95cf
#
_cell.length_a   1.000
_cell.length_b   1.000
_cell.length_c   1.000
_cell.angle_alpha   90.00
_cell.angle_beta   90.00
_cell.angle_gamma   90.00
#
_symmetry.space_group_name_H-M   'P 1'
#
loop_
_entity.id
_entity.type
_entity.pdbx_description
1 polymer ?
#
loop_
_entity_poly.entity_id
_entity_poly.type
_entity_poly.pdbx_seq_one_letter_code
_entity_poly.pdbx_strand_id
1 'polypeptide(L)'
;MSLTVALLAGCSSSDNSVADETTDTAAVTAAVVEINLVVGENTGPDMKQTVPLGASVRITVTNPNGPDEIHVHGYDISTGVMAKGQEAVIEFVASNAGTFDLESHVSEEIVLILTVE
;
A
#
# COMPACT_ATOMS: atom_id res chain seq x y z
N MET A 1 68.59 19.95 -28.86
CA MET A 1 67.75 19.05 -29.58
C MET A 1 66.94 18.26 -28.67
N SER A 2 65.76 18.12 -29.04
CA SER A 2 64.81 17.19 -28.50
C SER A 2 64.14 17.47 -27.21
N LEU A 3 63.14 17.71 -27.42
CA LEU A 3 62.03 17.88 -26.72
C LEU A 3 61.31 16.67 -26.39
N THR A 4 60.74 16.58 -25.26
CA THR A 4 59.77 15.59 -24.99
C THR A 4 58.68 16.20 -24.17
N VAL A 5 57.62 16.11 -24.70
CA VAL A 5 56.41 16.56 -24.07
C VAL A 5 55.69 15.39 -23.47
N ALA A 6 55.41 15.45 -22.27
CA ALA A 6 54.57 14.47 -21.66
C ALA A 6 53.18 15.06 -21.52
N LEU A 7 52.32 14.44 -22.13
CA LEU A 7 50.95 14.75 -21.94
C LEU A 7 50.40 13.92 -20.86
N LEU A 8 49.91 14.54 -19.94
CA LEU A 8 49.10 13.88 -18.98
C LEU A 8 47.70 14.14 -19.32
N ALA A 9 47.11 13.14 -19.72
CA ALA A 9 45.70 13.16 -19.85
C ALA A 9 45.11 12.92 -18.47
N GLY A 10 44.54 13.86 -17.98
CA GLY A 10 43.80 13.70 -16.77
C GLY A 10 42.53 12.98 -17.07
N CYS A 11 42.44 11.91 -16.53
CA CYS A 11 41.18 11.23 -16.51
C CYS A 11 40.29 11.88 -15.55
N SER A 12 39.40 12.39 -16.02
CA SER A 12 38.42 12.79 -15.15
C SER A 12 37.55 11.65 -14.86
N SER A 13 37.60 11.30 -13.84
CA SER A 13 36.75 10.34 -13.37
C SER A 13 35.49 10.93 -13.14
N SER A 14 34.68 10.64 -13.77
CA SER A 14 33.49 10.99 -13.54
C SER A 14 32.87 10.28 -12.53
N ASP A 15 32.53 10.81 -11.79
CA ASP A 15 32.00 10.47 -10.72
C ASP A 15 30.59 10.35 -10.78
N ASN A 16 30.05 10.03 -11.50
CA ASN A 16 28.92 9.47 -11.57
C ASN A 16 28.26 9.12 -10.38
N SER A 17 28.76 9.04 -9.55
CA SER A 17 28.36 8.63 -8.33
C SER A 17 27.08 9.12 -7.96
N VAL A 18 26.71 10.09 -8.42
CA VAL A 18 25.63 10.65 -8.04
C VAL A 18 24.43 9.87 -8.18
N ALA A 19 24.35 9.12 -9.02
CA ALA A 19 23.23 8.39 -9.23
C ALA A 19 22.69 7.72 -8.09
N ASP A 20 23.48 7.37 -7.31
CA ASP A 20 23.03 6.55 -6.27
C ASP A 20 22.14 7.26 -5.39
N GLU A 21 22.23 8.44 -5.24
CA GLU A 21 21.43 9.05 -4.29
C GLU A 21 20.05 8.98 -4.73
N THR A 22 19.83 9.12 -5.90
CA THR A 22 18.50 9.07 -6.32
C THR A 22 17.93 7.81 -5.98
N THR A 23 18.67 6.86 -5.96
CA THR A 23 18.19 5.59 -5.62
C THR A 23 17.63 5.61 -4.30
N ASP A 24 18.22 6.29 -3.48
CA ASP A 24 17.76 6.27 -2.16
C ASP A 24 16.45 6.80 -2.14
N THR A 25 16.19 7.78 -2.83
CA THR A 25 14.92 8.34 -2.84
C THR A 25 13.93 7.34 -3.14
N ALA A 26 14.19 6.52 -4.03
CA ALA A 26 13.27 5.52 -4.40
C ALA A 26 12.99 4.64 -3.23
N ALA A 27 13.94 4.39 -2.50
CA ALA A 27 13.79 3.49 -1.39
C ALA A 27 12.82 4.06 -0.39
N VAL A 28 12.70 5.32 -0.38
CA VAL A 28 11.87 5.93 0.58
C VAL A 28 10.45 5.67 0.26
N THR A 29 10.17 5.31 -0.91
CA THR A 29 8.82 5.05 -1.31
C THR A 29 8.28 4.02 -0.40
N ALA A 30 7.29 4.35 0.30
CA ALA A 30 6.77 3.52 1.32
C ALA A 30 6.28 2.21 0.81
N ALA A 31 6.45 1.21 1.56
CA ALA A 31 5.88 -0.08 1.27
C ALA A 31 4.37 0.01 1.40
N VAL A 32 3.68 -0.79 0.65
CA VAL A 32 2.23 -0.89 0.72
C VAL A 32 1.88 -1.92 1.80
N VAL A 33 0.94 -1.56 2.65
CA VAL A 33 0.43 -2.51 3.65
C VAL A 33 -0.66 -3.34 2.97
N GLU A 34 -0.41 -4.63 2.84
CA GLU A 34 -1.33 -5.55 2.20
C GLU A 34 -2.20 -6.24 3.25
N ILE A 35 -3.50 -6.21 3.06
CA ILE A 35 -4.47 -6.87 3.94
C ILE A 35 -5.36 -7.74 3.06
N ASN A 36 -5.43 -9.03 3.38
CA ASN A 36 -6.26 -9.95 2.61
C ASN A 36 -7.40 -10.44 3.49
N LEU A 37 -8.63 -10.26 3.03
CA LEU A 37 -9.83 -10.62 3.75
C LEU A 37 -10.66 -11.64 2.97
N VAL A 38 -11.05 -12.69 3.63
CA VAL A 38 -12.00 -13.66 3.10
C VAL A 38 -13.19 -13.66 4.05
N VAL A 39 -14.31 -13.18 3.58
CA VAL A 39 -15.50 -13.01 4.42
C VAL A 39 -15.97 -14.33 5.00
N GLY A 40 -16.11 -14.37 6.30
CA GLY A 40 -16.49 -15.58 7.01
C GLY A 40 -15.32 -16.46 7.46
N GLU A 41 -14.09 -16.13 7.05
CA GLU A 41 -12.91 -16.89 7.48
C GLU A 41 -12.02 -16.07 8.41
N ASN A 42 -11.57 -14.93 7.95
CA ASN A 42 -10.68 -14.08 8.72
C ASN A 42 -11.26 -12.66 8.86
N THR A 43 -12.56 -12.56 8.97
CA THR A 43 -13.28 -11.30 9.13
C THR A 43 -14.18 -11.34 10.34
N GLY A 44 -14.56 -10.17 10.82
CA GLY A 44 -15.49 -10.02 11.95
C GLY A 44 -15.14 -8.83 12.82
N PRO A 45 -16.01 -8.51 13.76
CA PRO A 45 -15.85 -7.33 14.62
C PRO A 45 -14.67 -7.43 15.59
N ASP A 46 -14.10 -8.62 15.75
CA ASP A 46 -12.94 -8.80 16.59
C ASP A 46 -11.64 -8.78 15.79
N MET A 47 -11.73 -8.76 14.47
CA MET A 47 -10.55 -8.69 13.61
C MET A 47 -10.05 -7.26 13.56
N LYS A 48 -8.79 -7.07 13.90
CA LYS A 48 -8.18 -5.75 13.99
C LYS A 48 -6.86 -5.71 13.25
N GLN A 49 -6.63 -4.61 12.57
CA GLN A 49 -5.39 -4.37 11.86
C GLN A 49 -4.94 -2.94 12.14
N THR A 50 -3.67 -2.76 12.43
CA THR A 50 -3.10 -1.43 12.62
C THR A 50 -2.20 -1.12 11.44
N VAL A 51 -2.31 0.09 10.92
CA VAL A 51 -1.46 0.56 9.84
C VAL A 51 -0.86 1.92 10.21
N PRO A 52 0.34 2.23 9.74
CA PRO A 52 0.95 3.52 10.03
C PRO A 52 0.23 4.66 9.35
N LEU A 53 0.13 5.80 10.03
CA LEU A 53 -0.39 7.01 9.43
C LEU A 53 0.45 7.40 8.23
N GLY A 54 -0.18 7.66 7.12
CA GLY A 54 0.50 7.99 5.87
C GLY A 54 0.83 6.79 4.99
N ALA A 55 0.60 5.58 5.47
CA ALA A 55 0.90 4.39 4.68
C ALA A 55 -0.06 4.24 3.51
N SER A 56 0.43 3.64 2.44
CA SER A 56 -0.44 3.16 1.37
C SER A 56 -0.99 1.82 1.80
N VAL A 57 -2.27 1.65 1.71
CA VAL A 57 -2.97 0.43 2.14
C VAL A 57 -3.67 -0.20 0.96
N ARG A 58 -3.54 -1.50 0.83
CA ARG A 58 -4.24 -2.27 -0.17
C ARG A 58 -4.98 -3.41 0.51
N ILE A 59 -6.28 -3.40 0.38
CA ILE A 59 -7.13 -4.44 0.96
C ILE A 59 -7.75 -5.24 -0.16
N THR A 60 -7.48 -6.53 -0.17
CA THR A 60 -8.07 -7.46 -1.12
C THR A 60 -9.16 -8.23 -0.39
N VAL A 61 -10.35 -8.26 -0.95
CA VAL A 61 -11.51 -8.89 -0.32
C VAL A 61 -12.13 -9.90 -1.25
N THR A 62 -12.51 -11.04 -0.70
CA THR A 62 -13.31 -12.05 -1.41
C THR A 62 -14.43 -12.51 -0.49
N ASN A 63 -15.64 -12.62 -1.01
CA ASN A 63 -16.73 -13.24 -0.28
C ASN A 63 -17.16 -14.53 -0.99
N PRO A 64 -16.77 -15.70 -0.47
CA PRO A 64 -17.10 -16.96 -1.10
C PRO A 64 -18.55 -17.39 -0.88
N ASN A 65 -19.28 -16.67 -0.03
CA ASN A 65 -20.63 -17.07 0.35
C ASN A 65 -21.72 -16.39 -0.49
N GLY A 66 -21.44 -15.26 -1.05
CA GLY A 66 -22.42 -14.53 -1.86
C GLY A 66 -21.86 -13.22 -2.41
N PRO A 67 -22.66 -12.46 -3.14
CA PRO A 67 -22.25 -11.14 -3.57
C PRO A 67 -22.17 -10.20 -2.37
N ASP A 68 -21.35 -9.18 -2.44
CA ASP A 68 -21.16 -8.26 -1.33
C ASP A 68 -20.66 -6.89 -1.83
N GLU A 69 -20.57 -5.94 -0.92
CA GLU A 69 -19.89 -4.69 -1.12
C GLU A 69 -19.32 -4.29 0.24
N ILE A 70 -18.00 -4.10 0.30
CA ILE A 70 -17.33 -3.74 1.54
C ILE A 70 -16.98 -2.25 1.50
N HIS A 71 -17.40 -1.53 2.52
CA HIS A 71 -17.21 -0.10 2.64
C HIS A 71 -16.25 0.22 3.78
N VAL A 72 -15.32 1.15 3.57
CA VAL A 72 -14.42 1.63 4.61
C VAL A 72 -14.98 2.94 5.13
N HIS A 73 -15.56 2.89 6.32
CA HIS A 73 -16.13 4.09 6.95
C HIS A 73 -15.03 5.10 7.27
N GLY A 74 -15.30 6.35 7.08
CA GLY A 74 -14.35 7.42 7.36
C GLY A 74 -13.45 7.79 6.19
N TYR A 75 -13.18 6.86 5.29
CA TYR A 75 -12.48 7.14 4.03
C TYR A 75 -13.47 7.22 2.86
N ASP A 76 -14.68 6.74 3.07
CA ASP A 76 -15.78 6.83 2.10
C ASP A 76 -15.44 6.16 0.77
N ILE A 77 -14.83 4.99 0.84
CA ILE A 77 -14.47 4.18 -0.31
C ILE A 77 -15.01 2.77 -0.12
N SER A 78 -15.27 2.09 -1.21
CA SER A 78 -15.78 0.72 -1.17
C SER A 78 -15.20 -0.13 -2.28
N THR A 79 -15.47 -1.44 -2.20
CA THR A 79 -15.11 -2.37 -3.26
C THR A 79 -15.99 -2.18 -4.49
N GLY A 80 -17.13 -1.52 -4.34
CA GLY A 80 -18.22 -1.66 -5.27
C GLY A 80 -18.86 -3.04 -5.11
N VAL A 81 -19.90 -3.30 -5.85
CA VAL A 81 -20.60 -4.58 -5.78
C VAL A 81 -19.74 -5.66 -6.43
N MET A 82 -19.44 -6.68 -5.67
CA MET A 82 -18.65 -7.83 -6.13
C MET A 82 -19.51 -9.07 -6.15
N ALA A 83 -19.30 -9.93 -7.12
CA ALA A 83 -20.03 -11.19 -7.23
C ALA A 83 -19.45 -12.21 -6.24
N LYS A 84 -20.23 -13.25 -5.95
CA LYS A 84 -19.77 -14.34 -5.11
C LYS A 84 -18.44 -14.88 -5.62
N GLY A 85 -17.46 -14.96 -4.73
CA GLY A 85 -16.14 -15.47 -5.04
C GLY A 85 -15.26 -14.54 -5.88
N GLN A 86 -15.74 -13.37 -6.21
CA GLN A 86 -14.96 -12.40 -6.95
C GLN A 86 -14.02 -11.68 -5.99
N GLU A 87 -12.80 -11.50 -6.41
CA GLU A 87 -11.85 -10.69 -5.67
C GLU A 87 -12.05 -9.22 -6.01
N ALA A 88 -12.05 -8.37 -5.03
CA ALA A 88 -12.10 -6.93 -5.18
C ALA A 88 -10.99 -6.28 -4.38
N VAL A 89 -10.53 -5.13 -4.81
CA VAL A 89 -9.40 -4.43 -4.18
C VAL A 89 -9.78 -3.01 -3.84
N ILE A 90 -9.43 -2.59 -2.63
CA ILE A 90 -9.53 -1.20 -2.19
C ILE A 90 -8.11 -0.70 -1.96
N GLU A 91 -7.78 0.44 -2.52
CA GLU A 91 -6.47 1.08 -2.31
C GLU A 91 -6.67 2.51 -1.84
N PHE A 92 -5.95 2.90 -0.81
CA PHE A 92 -6.00 4.27 -0.29
C PHE A 92 -4.77 4.60 0.53
N VAL A 93 -4.59 5.87 0.83
CA VAL A 93 -3.55 6.32 1.75
C VAL A 93 -4.20 6.55 3.11
N ALA A 94 -3.62 5.98 4.14
CA ALA A 94 -4.12 6.12 5.51
C ALA A 94 -3.78 7.51 6.04
N SER A 95 -4.45 8.51 5.53
CA SER A 95 -4.14 9.90 5.78
C SER A 95 -4.74 10.48 7.06
N ASN A 96 -5.63 9.77 7.68
CA ASN A 96 -6.29 10.21 8.89
C ASN A 96 -6.06 9.21 10.01
N ALA A 97 -5.58 9.69 11.15
CA ALA A 97 -5.42 8.83 12.32
C ALA A 97 -6.79 8.54 12.94
N GLY A 98 -6.97 7.36 13.47
CA GLY A 98 -8.21 6.96 14.11
C GLY A 98 -8.54 5.50 13.90
N THR A 99 -9.74 5.13 14.24
CA THR A 99 -10.25 3.77 14.09
C THR A 99 -11.41 3.82 13.10
N PHE A 100 -11.36 2.93 12.13
CA PHE A 100 -12.30 2.90 11.01
C PHE A 100 -12.82 1.50 10.82
N ASP A 101 -14.12 1.38 10.63
CA ASP A 101 -14.74 0.08 10.42
C ASP A 101 -14.87 -0.21 8.94
N LEU A 102 -14.56 -1.44 8.57
CA LEU A 102 -14.90 -1.97 7.27
C LEU A 102 -16.16 -2.80 7.44
N GLU A 103 -17.17 -2.52 6.66
CA GLU A 103 -18.48 -3.13 6.85
C GLU A 103 -19.02 -3.72 5.54
N SER A 104 -19.68 -4.85 5.65
CA SER A 104 -20.41 -5.45 4.54
C SER A 104 -21.76 -4.76 4.40
N HIS A 105 -22.08 -4.25 3.25
CA HIS A 105 -23.39 -3.65 2.99
C HIS A 105 -24.50 -4.68 2.80
N VAL A 106 -24.15 -5.93 2.64
CA VAL A 106 -25.15 -6.98 2.48
C VAL A 106 -25.54 -7.59 3.82
N SER A 107 -24.57 -7.86 4.67
CA SER A 107 -24.87 -8.44 5.98
C SER A 107 -24.97 -7.37 7.09
N GLU A 108 -24.53 -6.18 6.83
CA GLU A 108 -24.44 -5.07 7.79
C GLU A 108 -23.54 -5.44 8.98
N GLU A 109 -22.54 -6.28 8.71
CA GLU A 109 -21.60 -6.70 9.74
C GLU A 109 -20.23 -6.09 9.53
N ILE A 110 -19.55 -5.82 10.62
CA ILE A 110 -18.17 -5.34 10.57
C ILE A 110 -17.29 -6.52 10.19
N VAL A 111 -16.50 -6.34 9.15
CA VAL A 111 -15.56 -7.38 8.68
C VAL A 111 -14.15 -7.13 9.18
N LEU A 112 -13.80 -5.89 9.52
CA LEU A 112 -12.47 -5.55 10.04
C LEU A 112 -12.53 -4.20 10.73
N ILE A 113 -11.80 -4.06 11.82
CA ILE A 113 -11.55 -2.76 12.45
C ILE A 113 -10.12 -2.34 12.11
N LEU A 114 -9.98 -1.23 11.41
CA LEU A 114 -8.70 -0.70 11.00
C LEU A 114 -8.30 0.47 11.89
N THR A 115 -7.14 0.39 12.51
CA THR A 115 -6.59 1.49 13.30
C THR A 115 -5.43 2.13 12.53
N VAL A 116 -5.46 3.43 12.40
CA VAL A 116 -4.41 4.22 11.77
C VAL A 116 -3.74 5.07 12.84
N GLU A 117 -2.43 4.87 13.05
CA GLU A 117 -1.70 5.61 14.10
C GLU A 117 -0.19 5.80 13.81
#